data_0622e2a1ce766521ca80460149719f30
#
_entry.id   0622e2a1ce766521ca80460149719f30
#
_cell.length_a   1.000
_cell.length_b   1.000
_cell.length_c   1.000
_cell.angle_alpha   90.00
_cell.angle_beta   90.00
_cell.angle_gamma   90.00
#
_symmetry.space_group_name_H-M   'P 1'
#
loop_
_entity.id
_entity.type
_entity.pdbx_description
1 polymer ?
#
loop_
_entity_poly.entity_id
_entity_poly.type
_entity_poly.pdbx_seq_one_letter_code
_entity_poly.pdbx_strand_id
1 'polypeptide(L)'
;MSVVTGLNHDFSQRVVLHDADAEWLPSPMAGVERRMLDRIGGEVARATSIVRYAPGSRFSRHVHGGGEEYLVLEGVFSDEHGDNPPGTYVRNPPGSGHSPYSEGGCTIFVKLWQFAEGDTQALRIGTREAQWQEGFVPGHRILPLHEHGGVRTRLSRSAPGTVFMEHVHERGEEILVLEGSLHDEDGDYPALTWLRLPPGSRHTPRAGESGAMLYVKEGHIGAQWLVLP
;
A
#
# COMPACT_ATOMS: atom_id res chain seq x y z
N MET A 1 12.43 18.69 -15.20
CA MET A 1 11.27 18.06 -14.51
C MET A 1 11.15 18.71 -13.17
N SER A 2 9.98 19.25 -12.81
CA SER A 2 9.78 19.79 -11.45
C SER A 2 9.79 18.62 -10.46
N VAL A 3 10.64 18.72 -9.47
CA VAL A 3 10.70 17.76 -8.36
C VAL A 3 9.44 17.94 -7.54
N VAL A 4 8.60 16.91 -7.45
CA VAL A 4 7.44 16.92 -6.55
C VAL A 4 7.97 16.73 -5.14
N THR A 5 7.94 17.79 -4.34
CA THR A 5 8.29 17.74 -2.94
C THR A 5 7.05 18.03 -2.11
N GLY A 6 6.55 17.03 -1.36
CA GLY A 6 5.44 17.24 -0.46
C GLY A 6 4.02 17.07 -1.05
N LEU A 7 3.80 16.02 -1.84
CA LEU A 7 2.45 15.61 -2.22
C LEU A 7 1.77 14.92 -1.04
N ASN A 8 0.60 15.42 -0.61
CA ASN A 8 -0.16 14.89 0.54
C ASN A 8 0.73 14.65 1.77
N HIS A 9 1.66 15.56 2.01
CA HIS A 9 2.73 15.40 3.01
C HIS A 9 2.30 15.79 4.44
N ASP A 10 1.16 16.44 4.60
CA ASP A 10 0.60 16.73 5.91
C ASP A 10 -0.18 15.53 6.44
N PHE A 11 0.46 14.77 7.31
CA PHE A 11 -0.09 13.54 7.89
C PHE A 11 -1.13 13.80 9.00
N SER A 12 -1.39 15.06 9.35
CA SER A 12 -2.52 15.44 10.20
C SER A 12 -3.83 15.57 9.42
N GLN A 13 -3.75 15.53 8.09
CA GLN A 13 -4.91 15.66 7.21
C GLN A 13 -5.38 14.30 6.72
N ARG A 14 -6.70 14.13 6.70
CA ARG A 14 -7.35 13.05 5.96
C ARG A 14 -7.15 13.26 4.47
N VAL A 15 -6.81 12.19 3.77
CA VAL A 15 -6.69 12.20 2.30
C VAL A 15 -7.52 11.07 1.73
N VAL A 16 -8.28 11.36 0.68
CA VAL A 16 -9.01 10.38 -0.14
C VAL A 16 -8.66 10.65 -1.58
N LEU A 17 -8.17 9.63 -2.29
CA LEU A 17 -7.88 9.69 -3.72
C LEU A 17 -8.59 8.53 -4.40
N HIS A 18 -9.55 8.83 -5.25
CA HIS A 18 -10.17 7.84 -6.12
C HIS A 18 -9.25 7.53 -7.30
N ASP A 19 -9.45 6.41 -7.98
CA ASP A 19 -8.64 6.00 -9.12
C ASP A 19 -8.47 7.10 -10.20
N ALA A 20 -9.53 7.86 -10.45
CA ALA A 20 -9.53 8.93 -11.45
C ALA A 20 -8.82 10.21 -11.00
N ASP A 21 -8.54 10.40 -9.70
CA ASP A 21 -8.01 11.66 -9.17
C ASP A 21 -6.49 11.78 -9.32
N ALA A 22 -5.79 10.67 -9.50
CA ALA A 22 -4.34 10.63 -9.64
C ALA A 22 -3.92 10.32 -11.08
N GLU A 23 -3.21 11.24 -11.70
CA GLU A 23 -2.69 11.06 -13.07
C GLU A 23 -1.52 10.06 -13.09
N TRP A 24 -1.42 9.32 -14.20
CA TRP A 24 -0.25 8.53 -14.53
C TRP A 24 0.89 9.45 -15.01
N LEU A 25 1.95 9.50 -14.24
CA LEU A 25 3.15 10.28 -14.55
C LEU A 25 4.30 9.36 -14.94
N PRO A 26 5.08 9.70 -15.97
CA PRO A 26 6.23 8.89 -16.36
C PRO A 26 7.26 8.83 -15.21
N SER A 27 7.79 7.66 -14.97
CA SER A 27 9.00 7.47 -14.16
C SER A 27 10.24 7.89 -14.99
N PRO A 28 11.39 8.19 -14.33
CA PRO A 28 12.65 8.32 -15.03
C PRO A 28 13.05 7.08 -15.85
N MET A 29 12.52 5.92 -15.49
CA MET A 29 12.75 4.66 -16.21
C MET A 29 11.73 4.50 -17.34
N ALA A 30 12.21 4.19 -18.52
CA ALA A 30 11.37 3.95 -19.70
C ALA A 30 10.42 2.78 -19.48
N GLY A 31 9.16 2.93 -19.92
CA GLY A 31 8.14 1.91 -19.78
C GLY A 31 7.56 1.79 -18.39
N VAL A 32 7.83 2.74 -17.51
CA VAL A 32 7.28 2.76 -16.14
C VAL A 32 6.55 4.07 -15.88
N GLU A 33 5.34 3.96 -15.37
CA GLU A 33 4.49 5.08 -14.96
C GLU A 33 4.05 4.90 -13.53
N ARG A 34 3.79 5.99 -12.85
CA ARG A 34 3.37 5.99 -11.45
C ARG A 34 2.23 6.97 -11.19
N ARG A 35 1.26 6.54 -10.41
CA ARG A 35 0.31 7.39 -9.69
C ARG A 35 0.86 7.61 -8.29
N MET A 36 1.27 8.82 -7.99
CA MET A 36 1.77 9.18 -6.66
C MET A 36 0.60 9.48 -5.73
N LEU A 37 0.51 8.80 -4.61
CA LEU A 37 -0.55 8.97 -3.61
C LEU A 37 -0.10 9.88 -2.48
N ASP A 38 1.08 9.63 -1.92
CA ASP A 38 1.80 10.57 -1.07
C ASP A 38 3.30 10.57 -1.39
N ARG A 39 3.99 11.69 -1.06
CA ARG A 39 5.42 11.78 -1.31
C ARG A 39 6.07 12.90 -0.51
N ILE A 40 7.19 12.59 0.14
CA ILE A 40 8.11 13.56 0.74
C ILE A 40 9.51 13.26 0.22
N GLY A 41 10.10 14.23 -0.48
CA GLY A 41 11.42 14.08 -1.11
C GLY A 41 11.37 14.14 -2.63
N GLY A 42 12.54 14.05 -3.25
CA GLY A 42 12.74 14.04 -4.70
C GLY A 42 12.59 12.63 -5.31
N GLU A 43 13.59 12.19 -6.07
CA GLU A 43 13.61 10.81 -6.58
C GLU A 43 13.85 9.80 -5.45
N VAL A 44 14.69 10.13 -4.48
CA VAL A 44 14.74 9.41 -3.20
C VAL A 44 13.67 10.04 -2.31
N ALA A 45 12.71 9.25 -1.86
CA ALA A 45 11.54 9.78 -1.16
C ALA A 45 10.88 8.72 -0.27
N ARG A 46 10.30 9.19 0.84
CA ARG A 46 9.22 8.48 1.48
C ARG A 46 7.99 8.62 0.58
N ALA A 47 7.45 7.53 0.09
CA ALA A 47 6.37 7.59 -0.90
C ALA A 47 5.45 6.39 -0.84
N THR A 48 4.19 6.63 -1.20
CA THR A 48 3.19 5.61 -1.54
C THR A 48 2.73 5.85 -2.97
N SER A 49 2.72 4.82 -3.80
CA SER A 49 2.36 4.94 -5.22
C SER A 49 1.73 3.66 -5.76
N ILE A 50 0.93 3.80 -6.80
CA ILE A 50 0.62 2.70 -7.72
C ILE A 50 1.56 2.85 -8.90
N VAL A 51 2.29 1.79 -9.27
CA VAL A 51 3.29 1.81 -10.33
C VAL A 51 2.93 0.77 -11.38
N ARG A 52 2.93 1.19 -12.64
CA ARG A 52 2.64 0.36 -13.79
C ARG A 52 3.88 0.19 -14.65
N TYR A 53 4.17 -1.06 -14.96
CA TYR A 53 5.26 -1.49 -15.84
C TYR A 53 4.69 -1.93 -17.18
N ALA A 54 5.16 -1.36 -18.28
CA ALA A 54 4.82 -1.87 -19.60
C ALA A 54 5.47 -3.26 -19.85
N PRO A 55 4.94 -4.06 -20.76
CA PRO A 55 5.56 -5.32 -21.15
C PRO A 55 7.03 -5.13 -21.58
N GLY A 56 7.91 -6.00 -21.09
CA GLY A 56 9.35 -5.98 -21.34
C GLY A 56 10.14 -4.93 -20.54
N SER A 57 9.51 -4.22 -19.61
CA SER A 57 10.19 -3.23 -18.75
C SER A 57 11.20 -3.88 -17.83
N ARG A 58 12.37 -3.24 -17.67
CA ARG A 58 13.47 -3.70 -16.82
C ARG A 58 14.07 -2.53 -16.06
N PHE A 59 14.30 -2.73 -14.76
CA PHE A 59 15.08 -1.80 -13.93
C PHE A 59 16.51 -2.32 -13.75
N SER A 60 17.46 -1.40 -13.79
CA SER A 60 18.82 -1.71 -13.34
C SER A 60 18.81 -2.04 -11.86
N ARG A 61 19.81 -2.82 -11.44
CA ARG A 61 20.02 -3.13 -10.03
C ARG A 61 20.05 -1.85 -9.20
N HIS A 62 19.23 -1.82 -8.15
CA HIS A 62 19.20 -0.70 -7.20
C HIS A 62 19.06 -1.21 -5.77
N VAL A 63 19.37 -0.32 -4.82
CA VAL A 63 19.33 -0.61 -3.37
C VAL A 63 18.27 0.26 -2.72
N HIS A 64 17.50 -0.35 -1.82
CA HIS A 64 16.44 0.31 -1.05
C HIS A 64 17.03 0.91 0.24
N GLY A 65 17.44 2.18 0.21
CA GLY A 65 18.03 2.85 1.37
C GLY A 65 17.12 2.85 2.61
N GLY A 66 15.83 3.12 2.43
CA GLY A 66 14.82 3.12 3.48
C GLY A 66 13.85 1.94 3.45
N GLY A 67 14.17 0.90 2.65
CA GLY A 67 13.31 -0.24 2.43
C GLY A 67 12.17 0.01 1.43
N GLU A 68 11.63 -1.08 0.94
CA GLU A 68 10.50 -1.14 0.02
C GLU A 68 9.53 -2.21 0.48
N GLU A 69 8.22 -1.93 0.43
CA GLU A 69 7.20 -2.97 0.51
C GLU A 69 6.21 -2.78 -0.63
N TYR A 70 5.73 -3.88 -1.21
CA TYR A 70 4.75 -3.82 -2.29
C TYR A 70 3.77 -4.99 -2.28
N LEU A 71 2.61 -4.73 -2.89
CA LEU A 71 1.61 -5.73 -3.24
C LEU A 71 1.45 -5.72 -4.76
N VAL A 72 1.58 -6.88 -5.40
CA VAL A 72 1.30 -7.02 -6.84
C VAL A 72 -0.21 -7.04 -7.06
N LEU A 73 -0.71 -6.06 -7.80
CA LEU A 73 -2.13 -5.92 -8.13
C LEU A 73 -2.49 -6.69 -9.39
N GLU A 74 -1.68 -6.54 -10.45
CA GLU A 74 -1.89 -7.15 -11.77
C GLU A 74 -0.57 -7.58 -12.40
N GLY A 75 -0.62 -8.56 -13.31
CA GLY A 75 0.55 -9.04 -14.04
C GLY A 75 1.54 -9.77 -13.16
N VAL A 76 2.79 -9.86 -13.59
CA VAL A 76 3.87 -10.52 -12.84
C VAL A 76 5.04 -9.57 -12.69
N PHE A 77 5.43 -9.29 -11.44
CA PHE A 77 6.62 -8.51 -11.10
C PHE A 77 7.73 -9.45 -10.69
N SER A 78 8.81 -9.51 -11.44
CA SER A 78 9.88 -10.49 -11.30
C SER A 78 11.20 -9.82 -10.92
N ASP A 79 12.05 -10.56 -10.24
CA ASP A 79 13.44 -10.21 -9.95
C ASP A 79 14.33 -11.46 -9.93
N GLU A 80 15.59 -11.33 -9.54
CA GLU A 80 16.54 -12.46 -9.41
C GLU A 80 16.11 -13.52 -8.37
N HIS A 81 15.11 -13.21 -7.53
CA HIS A 81 14.59 -14.12 -6.51
C HIS A 81 13.32 -14.86 -6.97
N GLY A 82 12.84 -14.57 -8.18
CA GLY A 82 11.72 -15.24 -8.83
C GLY A 82 10.54 -14.34 -9.17
N ASP A 83 9.44 -14.98 -9.56
CA ASP A 83 8.23 -14.33 -10.02
C ASP A 83 7.27 -14.02 -8.86
N ASN A 84 6.69 -12.83 -8.90
CA ASN A 84 5.64 -12.39 -7.97
C ASN A 84 4.35 -12.16 -8.76
N PRO A 85 3.44 -13.16 -8.81
CA PRO A 85 2.14 -13.02 -9.44
C PRO A 85 1.19 -12.11 -8.62
N PRO A 86 0.02 -11.74 -9.16
CA PRO A 86 -0.97 -10.91 -8.46
C PRO A 86 -1.35 -11.49 -7.09
N GLY A 87 -1.39 -10.63 -6.08
CA GLY A 87 -1.62 -10.99 -4.69
C GLY A 87 -0.33 -11.38 -3.95
N THR A 88 0.84 -11.29 -4.55
CA THR A 88 2.10 -11.45 -3.81
C THR A 88 2.43 -10.15 -3.05
N TYR A 89 2.59 -10.27 -1.74
CA TYR A 89 3.11 -9.20 -0.87
C TYR A 89 4.58 -9.45 -0.58
N VAL A 90 5.40 -8.41 -0.76
CA VAL A 90 6.85 -8.47 -0.57
C VAL A 90 7.33 -7.33 0.31
N ARG A 91 8.30 -7.63 1.18
CA ARG A 91 9.05 -6.64 1.96
C ARG A 91 10.55 -6.82 1.73
N ASN A 92 11.17 -5.77 1.29
CA ASN A 92 12.59 -5.62 1.04
C ASN A 92 13.16 -4.62 2.06
N PRO A 93 13.80 -5.05 3.16
CA PRO A 93 14.25 -4.17 4.23
C PRO A 93 15.34 -3.19 3.75
N PRO A 94 15.62 -2.13 4.54
CA PRO A 94 16.72 -1.21 4.25
C PRO A 94 18.04 -1.92 3.97
N GLY A 95 18.73 -1.50 2.89
CA GLY A 95 19.96 -2.12 2.41
C GLY A 95 19.80 -3.31 1.48
N SER A 96 18.59 -3.85 1.33
CA SER A 96 18.28 -4.85 0.29
C SER A 96 18.35 -4.20 -1.10
N GLY A 97 18.45 -5.06 -2.12
CA GLY A 97 18.44 -4.57 -3.50
C GLY A 97 18.12 -5.67 -4.49
N HIS A 98 17.54 -5.29 -5.62
CA HIS A 98 17.17 -6.22 -6.69
C HIS A 98 17.23 -5.56 -8.07
N SER A 99 17.00 -6.37 -9.11
CA SER A 99 16.90 -5.95 -10.52
C SER A 99 15.54 -6.34 -11.06
N PRO A 100 14.47 -5.56 -10.79
CA PRO A 100 13.13 -5.97 -11.14
C PRO A 100 12.83 -5.82 -12.64
N TYR A 101 11.92 -6.66 -13.12
CA TYR A 101 11.42 -6.63 -14.49
C TYR A 101 10.00 -7.17 -14.58
N SER A 102 9.34 -6.91 -15.70
CA SER A 102 8.05 -7.52 -16.01
C SER A 102 7.97 -7.83 -17.52
N GLU A 103 7.94 -9.11 -17.88
CA GLU A 103 7.84 -9.53 -19.27
C GLU A 103 6.48 -9.21 -19.88
N GLY A 104 5.41 -9.46 -19.15
CA GLY A 104 4.03 -9.24 -19.58
C GLY A 104 3.45 -7.88 -19.18
N GLY A 105 4.20 -7.07 -18.44
CA GLY A 105 3.68 -5.90 -17.74
C GLY A 105 3.06 -6.26 -16.40
N CYS A 106 3.03 -5.30 -15.49
CA CYS A 106 2.41 -5.46 -14.17
C CYS A 106 2.02 -4.11 -13.56
N THR A 107 1.18 -4.19 -12.54
CA THR A 107 0.84 -3.06 -11.67
C THR A 107 1.09 -3.46 -10.23
N ILE A 108 1.78 -2.62 -9.47
CA ILE A 108 2.06 -2.82 -8.04
C ILE A 108 1.60 -1.61 -7.22
N PHE A 109 1.16 -1.86 -6.00
CA PHE A 109 1.04 -0.85 -4.95
C PHE A 109 2.31 -0.90 -4.13
N VAL A 110 3.06 0.21 -4.04
CA VAL A 110 4.40 0.24 -3.45
C VAL A 110 4.55 1.36 -2.43
N LYS A 111 5.30 1.07 -1.38
CA LYS A 111 5.66 1.99 -0.30
C LYS A 111 7.18 1.99 -0.13
N LEU A 112 7.77 3.17 -0.22
CA LEU A 112 9.21 3.40 -0.12
C LEU A 112 9.53 4.22 1.13
N TRP A 113 10.64 3.88 1.81
CA TRP A 113 11.10 4.58 3.02
C TRP A 113 10.07 4.58 4.16
N GLN A 114 9.40 3.43 4.38
CA GLN A 114 8.35 3.28 5.39
C GLN A 114 8.57 2.08 6.32
N PHE A 115 9.82 1.68 6.47
CA PHE A 115 10.21 0.71 7.49
C PHE A 115 10.41 1.41 8.83
N ALA A 116 9.92 0.80 9.91
CA ALA A 116 10.18 1.26 11.26
C ALA A 116 11.65 1.02 11.63
N GLU A 117 12.17 1.80 12.58
CA GLU A 117 13.51 1.59 13.11
C GLU A 117 13.68 0.16 13.66
N GLY A 118 14.76 -0.50 13.28
CA GLY A 118 15.04 -1.89 13.67
C GLY A 118 14.22 -2.97 12.93
N ASP A 119 13.33 -2.59 12.04
CA ASP A 119 12.59 -3.53 11.21
C ASP A 119 13.45 -3.98 10.02
N THR A 120 13.96 -5.19 10.10
CA THR A 120 14.86 -5.79 9.10
C THR A 120 14.27 -7.04 8.45
N GLN A 121 12.97 -7.30 8.68
CA GLN A 121 12.35 -8.53 8.22
C GLN A 121 12.06 -8.47 6.72
N ALA A 122 12.71 -9.34 5.95
CA ALA A 122 12.37 -9.65 4.57
C ALA A 122 11.23 -10.66 4.52
N LEU A 123 10.22 -10.43 3.68
CA LEU A 123 9.05 -11.29 3.53
C LEU A 123 8.65 -11.42 2.07
N ARG A 124 8.13 -12.59 1.72
CA ARG A 124 7.41 -12.84 0.47
C ARG A 124 6.22 -13.75 0.77
N ILE A 125 5.00 -13.27 0.59
CA ILE A 125 3.76 -13.97 0.94
C ILE A 125 2.84 -14.01 -0.27
N GLY A 126 2.53 -15.23 -0.76
CA GLY A 126 1.45 -15.44 -1.73
C GLY A 126 0.10 -15.40 -1.02
N THR A 127 -0.61 -14.29 -1.10
CA THR A 127 -1.82 -14.06 -0.28
C THR A 127 -3.03 -14.86 -0.75
N ARG A 128 -3.03 -15.38 -1.98
CA ARG A 128 -4.12 -16.17 -2.54
C ARG A 128 -4.26 -17.55 -1.89
N GLU A 129 -3.13 -18.12 -1.47
CA GLU A 129 -3.05 -19.45 -0.86
C GLU A 129 -2.89 -19.40 0.67
N ALA A 130 -2.78 -18.19 1.21
CA ALA A 130 -2.57 -17.97 2.63
C ALA A 130 -3.83 -18.26 3.46
N GLN A 131 -3.63 -18.63 4.70
CA GLN A 131 -4.74 -18.93 5.63
C GLN A 131 -5.26 -17.65 6.27
N TRP A 132 -6.52 -17.34 5.97
CA TRP A 132 -7.24 -16.22 6.56
C TRP A 132 -7.76 -16.57 7.95
N GLN A 133 -7.68 -15.62 8.86
CA GLN A 133 -8.18 -15.69 10.22
C GLN A 133 -9.56 -15.01 10.32
N GLU A 134 -10.36 -15.38 11.34
CA GLU A 134 -11.55 -14.61 11.70
C GLU A 134 -11.15 -13.20 12.13
N GLY A 135 -11.94 -12.23 11.66
CA GLY A 135 -11.67 -10.82 11.92
C GLY A 135 -12.41 -10.29 13.15
N PHE A 136 -12.67 -8.99 13.18
CA PHE A 136 -13.18 -8.29 14.36
C PHE A 136 -14.70 -8.39 14.54
N VAL A 137 -15.43 -8.67 13.45
CA VAL A 137 -16.90 -8.77 13.41
C VAL A 137 -17.32 -9.94 12.53
N PRO A 138 -18.55 -10.47 12.67
CA PRO A 138 -19.06 -11.50 11.77
C PRO A 138 -18.99 -11.09 10.31
N GLY A 139 -18.55 -11.99 9.45
CA GLY A 139 -18.37 -11.72 8.01
C GLY A 139 -17.07 -11.01 7.65
N HIS A 140 -16.23 -10.68 8.63
CA HIS A 140 -14.90 -10.11 8.42
C HIS A 140 -13.81 -11.16 8.61
N ARG A 141 -12.82 -11.16 7.72
CA ARG A 141 -11.63 -12.01 7.81
C ARG A 141 -10.37 -11.19 7.55
N ILE A 142 -9.30 -11.55 8.22
CA ILE A 142 -7.99 -10.88 8.09
C ILE A 142 -6.89 -11.86 7.68
N LEU A 143 -5.95 -11.36 6.93
CA LEU A 143 -4.68 -12.02 6.67
C LEU A 143 -3.57 -11.09 7.16
N PRO A 144 -2.97 -11.35 8.33
CA PRO A 144 -1.82 -10.60 8.79
C PRO A 144 -0.66 -10.78 7.81
N LEU A 145 -0.01 -9.69 7.43
CA LEU A 145 1.15 -9.69 6.54
C LEU A 145 2.43 -9.40 7.31
N HIS A 146 2.40 -8.38 8.18
CA HIS A 146 3.57 -7.98 8.96
C HIS A 146 3.17 -7.17 10.20
N GLU A 147 3.95 -7.30 11.27
CA GLU A 147 3.85 -6.45 12.46
C GLU A 147 5.25 -6.17 13.03
N HIS A 148 5.55 -4.89 13.31
CA HIS A 148 6.76 -4.46 14.01
C HIS A 148 6.53 -3.11 14.69
N GLY A 149 6.91 -2.98 15.98
CA GLY A 149 6.84 -1.72 16.72
C GLY A 149 5.43 -1.11 16.83
N GLY A 150 4.39 -1.94 16.69
CA GLY A 150 2.99 -1.51 16.69
C GLY A 150 2.53 -0.94 15.33
N VAL A 151 3.34 -1.05 14.29
CA VAL A 151 2.90 -0.90 12.89
C VAL A 151 2.43 -2.25 12.39
N ARG A 152 1.23 -2.32 11.87
CA ARG A 152 0.60 -3.55 11.37
C ARG A 152 0.17 -3.39 9.92
N THR A 153 0.48 -4.40 9.12
CA THR A 153 0.02 -4.51 7.72
C THR A 153 -0.79 -5.79 7.57
N ARG A 154 -1.96 -5.69 6.96
CA ARG A 154 -2.85 -6.85 6.72
C ARG A 154 -3.64 -6.69 5.44
N LEU A 155 -4.14 -7.79 4.91
CA LEU A 155 -5.32 -7.79 4.06
C LEU A 155 -6.56 -8.00 4.92
N SER A 156 -7.66 -7.35 4.52
CA SER A 156 -8.95 -7.39 5.18
C SER A 156 -10.01 -7.75 4.14
N ARG A 157 -10.81 -8.76 4.39
CA ARG A 157 -11.94 -9.16 3.53
C ARG A 157 -13.22 -9.11 4.34
N SER A 158 -14.20 -8.41 3.81
CA SER A 158 -15.52 -8.27 4.42
C SER A 158 -16.60 -8.78 3.47
N ALA A 159 -17.50 -9.60 3.98
CA ALA A 159 -18.70 -10.01 3.25
C ALA A 159 -19.60 -8.81 2.93
N PRO A 160 -20.51 -8.93 1.94
CA PRO A 160 -21.47 -7.87 1.62
C PRO A 160 -22.20 -7.35 2.86
N GLY A 161 -22.22 -6.01 3.01
CA GLY A 161 -22.93 -5.33 4.08
C GLY A 161 -22.35 -5.50 5.49
N THR A 162 -21.15 -6.08 5.65
CA THR A 162 -20.47 -6.16 6.95
C THR A 162 -20.30 -4.76 7.54
N VAL A 163 -20.75 -4.57 8.77
CA VAL A 163 -20.67 -3.29 9.51
C VAL A 163 -19.69 -3.44 10.65
N PHE A 164 -18.79 -2.48 10.79
CA PHE A 164 -17.89 -2.39 11.92
C PHE A 164 -18.46 -1.41 12.96
N MET A 165 -18.13 -1.61 14.22
CA MET A 165 -18.41 -0.63 15.25
C MET A 165 -17.53 0.61 15.07
N GLU A 166 -17.98 1.78 15.55
CA GLU A 166 -17.12 2.95 15.64
C GLU A 166 -15.83 2.61 16.36
N HIS A 167 -14.71 3.00 15.76
CA HIS A 167 -13.39 2.79 16.35
C HIS A 167 -12.45 3.96 16.03
N VAL A 168 -11.37 4.05 16.80
CA VAL A 168 -10.38 5.14 16.72
C VAL A 168 -9.04 4.59 16.25
N HIS A 169 -8.43 5.27 15.30
CA HIS A 169 -7.07 5.00 14.83
C HIS A 169 -6.08 5.92 15.56
N GLU A 170 -5.66 5.55 16.77
CA GLU A 170 -4.79 6.39 17.61
C GLU A 170 -3.51 6.83 16.90
N ARG A 171 -2.97 5.99 16.02
CA ARG A 171 -1.73 6.23 15.28
C ARG A 171 -1.93 6.27 13.76
N GLY A 172 -3.17 6.54 13.33
CA GLY A 172 -3.58 6.62 11.94
C GLY A 172 -3.67 5.28 11.21
N GLU A 173 -4.37 5.32 10.10
CA GLU A 173 -4.60 4.17 9.23
C GLU A 173 -4.47 4.58 7.76
N GLU A 174 -4.02 3.65 6.95
CA GLU A 174 -3.98 3.75 5.49
C GLU A 174 -4.66 2.54 4.88
N ILE A 175 -5.52 2.79 3.89
CA ILE A 175 -6.31 1.78 3.20
C ILE A 175 -6.13 1.96 1.69
N LEU A 176 -5.94 0.85 0.97
CA LEU A 176 -6.23 0.75 -0.45
C LEU A 176 -7.38 -0.24 -0.64
N VAL A 177 -8.48 0.20 -1.22
CA VAL A 177 -9.59 -0.69 -1.60
C VAL A 177 -9.16 -1.48 -2.82
N LEU A 178 -8.99 -2.80 -2.67
CA LEU A 178 -8.55 -3.69 -3.74
C LEU A 178 -9.72 -4.17 -4.60
N GLU A 179 -10.83 -4.54 -3.93
CA GLU A 179 -12.04 -5.04 -4.59
C GLU A 179 -13.29 -4.59 -3.82
N GLY A 180 -14.41 -4.45 -4.51
CA GLY A 180 -15.68 -4.03 -3.93
C GLY A 180 -15.69 -2.57 -3.53
N SER A 181 -16.25 -2.25 -2.37
CA SER A 181 -16.26 -0.88 -1.84
C SER A 181 -16.33 -0.85 -0.31
N LEU A 182 -15.79 0.22 0.25
CA LEU A 182 -15.92 0.61 1.65
C LEU A 182 -16.72 1.90 1.73
N HIS A 183 -17.47 2.10 2.80
CA HIS A 183 -18.27 3.29 3.07
C HIS A 183 -18.11 3.68 4.53
N ASP A 184 -18.14 4.96 4.84
CA ASP A 184 -18.25 5.49 6.20
C ASP A 184 -19.07 6.80 6.21
N GLU A 185 -19.05 7.55 7.30
CA GLU A 185 -19.80 8.82 7.48
C GLU A 185 -19.35 9.90 6.51
N ASP A 186 -18.12 9.79 6.00
CA ASP A 186 -17.47 10.82 5.20
C ASP A 186 -17.49 10.51 3.69
N GLY A 187 -17.87 9.29 3.29
CA GLY A 187 -17.96 8.99 1.86
C GLY A 187 -18.05 7.53 1.45
N ASP A 188 -17.98 7.36 0.14
CA ASP A 188 -18.01 6.07 -0.55
C ASP A 188 -16.67 5.85 -1.25
N TYR A 189 -16.07 4.68 -1.06
CA TYR A 189 -14.73 4.33 -1.51
C TYR A 189 -14.76 3.08 -2.37
N PRO A 190 -14.97 3.21 -3.68
CA PRO A 190 -14.92 2.09 -4.61
C PRO A 190 -13.49 1.53 -4.75
N ALA A 191 -13.36 0.42 -5.48
CA ALA A 191 -12.06 -0.19 -5.77
C ALA A 191 -11.06 0.83 -6.32
N LEU A 192 -9.80 0.66 -5.95
CA LEU A 192 -8.66 1.54 -6.23
C LEU A 192 -8.74 2.93 -5.56
N THR A 193 -9.67 3.14 -4.63
CA THR A 193 -9.61 4.31 -3.74
C THR A 193 -8.52 4.09 -2.69
N TRP A 194 -7.66 5.08 -2.52
CA TRP A 194 -6.68 5.15 -1.46
C TRP A 194 -7.11 6.17 -0.41
N LEU A 195 -7.11 5.74 0.86
CA LEU A 195 -7.42 6.57 2.02
C LEU A 195 -6.23 6.64 2.95
N ARG A 196 -6.02 7.82 3.56
CA ARG A 196 -5.14 8.00 4.71
C ARG A 196 -5.90 8.76 5.79
N LEU A 197 -6.06 8.11 6.93
CA LEU A 197 -6.76 8.62 8.11
C LEU A 197 -5.72 9.06 9.14
N PRO A 198 -5.74 10.33 9.60
CA PRO A 198 -4.76 10.85 10.55
C PRO A 198 -4.88 10.20 11.92
N PRO A 199 -3.84 10.32 12.78
CA PRO A 199 -3.92 9.89 14.18
C PRO A 199 -5.11 10.53 14.90
N GLY A 200 -5.84 9.71 15.66
CA GLY A 200 -7.04 10.11 16.39
C GLY A 200 -8.32 10.16 15.56
N SER A 201 -8.26 9.87 14.27
CA SER A 201 -9.47 9.74 13.45
C SER A 201 -10.34 8.59 13.91
N ARG A 202 -11.64 8.74 13.69
CA ARG A 202 -12.66 7.72 13.99
C ARG A 202 -13.61 7.57 12.82
N HIS A 203 -14.12 6.38 12.63
CA HIS A 203 -15.17 6.09 11.66
C HIS A 203 -15.94 4.82 11.99
N THR A 204 -17.07 4.62 11.30
CA THR A 204 -17.93 3.44 11.38
C THR A 204 -18.00 2.79 9.99
N PRO A 205 -16.96 2.07 9.54
CA PRO A 205 -16.92 1.59 8.17
C PRO A 205 -17.89 0.43 7.95
N ARG A 206 -18.36 0.32 6.71
CA ARG A 206 -19.16 -0.81 6.24
C ARG A 206 -18.70 -1.22 4.85
N ALA A 207 -18.74 -2.52 4.58
CA ALA A 207 -18.53 -3.04 3.24
C ALA A 207 -19.76 -2.82 2.37
N GLY A 208 -19.54 -2.55 1.07
CA GLY A 208 -20.62 -2.37 0.11
C GLY A 208 -21.36 -3.67 -0.25
N GLU A 209 -22.24 -3.58 -1.24
CA GLU A 209 -23.12 -4.68 -1.67
C GLU A 209 -22.36 -5.90 -2.26
N SER A 210 -21.15 -5.69 -2.76
CA SER A 210 -20.26 -6.76 -3.25
C SER A 210 -19.22 -7.19 -2.21
N GLY A 211 -19.28 -6.65 -0.97
CA GLY A 211 -18.23 -6.81 0.02
C GLY A 211 -17.07 -5.85 -0.22
N ALA A 212 -15.98 -6.07 0.49
CA ALA A 212 -14.75 -5.31 0.33
C ALA A 212 -13.51 -6.18 0.53
N MET A 213 -12.47 -5.97 -0.27
CA MET A 213 -11.12 -6.46 -0.08
C MET A 213 -10.19 -5.27 0.06
N LEU A 214 -9.46 -5.18 1.16
CA LEU A 214 -8.64 -4.03 1.50
C LEU A 214 -7.19 -4.45 1.78
N TYR A 215 -6.23 -3.66 1.34
CA TYR A 215 -4.93 -3.56 1.97
C TYR A 215 -5.03 -2.52 3.08
N VAL A 216 -4.58 -2.85 4.27
CA VAL A 216 -4.64 -1.96 5.44
C VAL A 216 -3.27 -1.90 6.10
N LYS A 217 -2.78 -0.68 6.34
CA LYS A 217 -1.58 -0.44 7.16
C LYS A 217 -1.92 0.57 8.23
N GLU A 218 -1.67 0.22 9.48
CA GLU A 218 -2.00 1.06 10.63
C GLU A 218 -0.81 1.25 11.56
N GLY A 219 -0.84 2.33 12.34
CA GLY A 219 0.17 2.62 13.33
C GLY A 219 1.44 3.30 12.80
N HIS A 220 1.52 3.62 11.50
CA HIS A 220 2.70 4.18 10.83
C HIS A 220 2.57 5.67 10.48
N ILE A 221 1.45 6.30 10.88
CA ILE A 221 1.17 7.71 10.62
C ILE A 221 1.39 8.49 11.91
N GLY A 222 2.47 9.25 11.97
CA GLY A 222 2.84 10.05 13.13
C GLY A 222 4.28 10.53 13.00
N ALA A 223 4.64 11.62 13.68
CA ALA A 223 5.93 12.28 13.53
C ALA A 223 7.12 11.34 13.78
N GLN A 224 7.00 10.39 14.71
CA GLN A 224 8.05 9.42 15.02
C GLN A 224 8.29 8.38 13.91
N TRP A 225 7.38 8.24 12.94
CA TRP A 225 7.49 7.30 11.83
C TRP A 225 7.90 7.96 10.50
N LEU A 226 8.11 9.28 10.53
CA LEU A 226 8.57 10.03 9.37
C LEU A 226 10.09 9.95 9.26
N VAL A 227 10.60 8.78 8.90
CA VAL A 227 11.99 8.65 8.48
C VAL A 227 12.09 9.23 7.08
N LEU A 228 12.80 10.34 6.94
CA LEU A 228 13.02 10.99 5.66
C LEU A 228 14.38 10.60 5.10
N PRO A 229 14.51 10.47 3.75
CA PRO A 229 15.78 10.19 3.10
C PRO A 229 16.78 11.32 3.24
#